data_b5bbd2684da3014f70a4dee9c788a794
#
_entry.id   b5bbd2684da3014f70a4dee9c788a794
#
_cell.length_a   1.000
_cell.length_b   1.000
_cell.length_c   1.000
_cell.angle_alpha   90.00
_cell.angle_beta   90.00
_cell.angle_gamma   90.00
#
_symmetry.space_group_name_H-M   'P 1'
#
loop_
_entity.id
_entity.type
_entity.pdbx_description
1 polymer ?
#
loop_
_entity_poly.entity_id
_entity_poly.type
_entity_poly.pdbx_seq_one_letter_code
_entity_poly.pdbx_strand_id
1 'polypeptide(L)'
;MLGFFKRYKLHRAHKSVHHYPFSFMTVCEHLAPMSNGTFDLADQSLENASDWLYQQHDQGSAANLGHFSHPQIESGDFQEALSLSLSRHSIPVVLSNCTEAILSMLPVVVCDNDEIGIINIGHRMSLKPTLDPRLGSAFHFALSRYPNVRMFFAGASEQDTKQEAWDYAEDQGCDWVTDREFTFRYRNHLKQQVGSYLDHCDQIVISIDLASLLTKNSLDGTPALDIQMVLRTIRLCLVSGKVKAVQLVGDKDRLVYSKQTKAILQELYQMAPLIDHAA
;
A
#
# COMPACT_ATOMS: atom_id res chain seq x y z
N MET A 1 -38.24 10.93 11.54
CA MET A 1 -37.14 10.01 11.35
C MET A 1 -35.86 10.80 11.58
N LEU A 2 -35.20 10.58 12.71
CA LEU A 2 -34.04 11.34 13.12
C LEU A 2 -32.80 10.51 12.77
N GLY A 3 -32.02 10.98 11.80
CA GLY A 3 -30.74 10.37 11.44
C GLY A 3 -29.71 10.63 12.53
N PHE A 4 -29.14 9.58 13.06
CA PHE A 4 -28.04 9.65 14.02
C PHE A 4 -26.73 10.00 13.30
N PHE A 5 -26.36 11.28 13.30
CA PHE A 5 -24.99 11.70 13.03
C PHE A 5 -24.11 11.33 14.23
N LYS A 6 -23.36 10.22 14.15
CA LYS A 6 -22.22 10.00 15.06
C LYS A 6 -21.11 10.97 14.70
N ARG A 7 -21.11 12.12 15.35
CA ARG A 7 -19.94 13.01 15.41
C ARG A 7 -18.85 12.28 16.18
N TYR A 8 -17.79 11.87 15.50
CA TYR A 8 -16.56 11.48 16.16
C TYR A 8 -16.02 12.71 16.91
N LYS A 9 -16.11 12.69 18.24
CA LYS A 9 -15.45 13.66 19.07
C LYS A 9 -13.96 13.39 18.98
N LEU A 10 -13.23 14.24 18.28
CA LEU A 10 -11.80 14.41 18.47
C LEU A 10 -11.58 14.74 19.96
N HIS A 11 -11.14 13.76 20.73
CA HIS A 11 -10.71 14.01 22.09
C HIS A 11 -9.41 14.84 22.02
N ARG A 12 -9.54 16.15 22.28
CA ARG A 12 -8.44 17.00 22.68
C ARG A 12 -7.93 16.49 24.03
N ALA A 13 -7.00 15.55 24.00
CA ALA A 13 -6.15 15.25 25.14
C ALA A 13 -4.83 16.02 24.95
N HIS A 14 -4.73 17.17 25.61
CA HIS A 14 -3.43 17.68 26.00
C HIS A 14 -2.80 16.66 26.94
N LYS A 15 -1.78 15.92 26.44
CA LYS A 15 -0.66 15.39 27.25
C LYS A 15 0.22 14.53 26.36
N SER A 16 1.52 14.85 26.32
CA SER A 16 2.62 14.14 25.66
C SER A 16 2.27 13.72 24.22
N VAL A 17 2.93 14.28 23.25
CA VAL A 17 2.85 13.82 21.86
C VAL A 17 3.42 12.41 21.88
N HIS A 18 2.56 11.40 22.05
CA HIS A 18 2.95 10.03 21.84
C HIS A 18 3.28 9.90 20.35
N HIS A 19 4.54 9.71 20.05
CA HIS A 19 5.01 9.38 18.73
C HIS A 19 4.59 7.94 18.46
N TYR A 20 3.72 7.73 17.46
CA TYR A 20 3.35 6.40 16.99
C TYR A 20 4.13 6.12 15.71
N PRO A 21 4.97 5.09 15.65
CA PRO A 21 5.71 4.76 14.43
C PRO A 21 4.79 4.44 13.26
N PHE A 22 3.59 3.90 13.52
CA PHE A 22 2.58 3.62 12.49
C PHE A 22 1.22 4.23 12.82
N SER A 23 0.48 4.60 11.78
CA SER A 23 -0.94 4.94 11.84
C SER A 23 -1.72 4.11 10.83
N PHE A 24 -2.83 3.51 11.28
CA PHE A 24 -3.66 2.63 10.46
C PHE A 24 -4.89 3.37 9.97
N MET A 25 -5.24 3.15 8.71
CA MET A 25 -6.47 3.62 8.09
C MET A 25 -6.93 2.65 7.01
N THR A 26 -8.21 2.64 6.74
CA THR A 26 -8.80 1.87 5.64
C THR A 26 -9.48 2.80 4.66
N VAL A 27 -9.39 2.47 3.37
CA VAL A 27 -9.86 3.32 2.27
C VAL A 27 -10.61 2.48 1.24
N CYS A 28 -11.81 2.90 0.85
CA CYS A 28 -12.57 2.27 -0.20
C CYS A 28 -12.89 3.25 -1.33
N GLU A 29 -12.31 3.03 -2.51
CA GLU A 29 -12.55 3.81 -3.71
C GLU A 29 -13.57 3.14 -4.63
N HIS A 30 -14.40 3.94 -5.30
CA HIS A 30 -15.38 3.50 -6.28
C HIS A 30 -14.91 3.86 -7.69
N LEU A 31 -14.29 2.92 -8.40
CA LEU A 31 -13.72 3.13 -9.74
C LEU A 31 -14.29 2.16 -10.76
N ALA A 32 -14.48 2.64 -11.98
CA ALA A 32 -14.91 1.80 -13.09
C ALA A 32 -13.90 0.68 -13.40
N PRO A 33 -14.34 -0.56 -13.68
CA PRO A 33 -15.73 -0.99 -13.89
C PRO A 33 -16.40 -1.61 -12.64
N MET A 34 -16.07 -1.17 -11.41
CA MET A 34 -16.66 -1.71 -10.18
C MET A 34 -18.17 -1.44 -10.13
N SER A 35 -18.95 -2.48 -9.83
CA SER A 35 -20.39 -2.32 -9.57
C SER A 35 -20.64 -1.78 -8.17
N ASN A 36 -21.78 -1.09 -7.94
CA ASN A 36 -22.15 -0.60 -6.62
C ASN A 36 -22.17 -1.73 -5.56
N GLY A 37 -22.72 -2.90 -5.89
CA GLY A 37 -22.74 -4.02 -4.95
C GLY A 37 -21.36 -4.57 -4.61
N THR A 38 -20.40 -4.50 -5.54
CA THR A 38 -19.00 -4.87 -5.25
C THR A 38 -18.34 -3.82 -4.36
N PHE A 39 -18.64 -2.55 -4.63
CA PHE A 39 -18.17 -1.44 -3.80
C PHE A 39 -18.70 -1.55 -2.37
N ASP A 40 -20.02 -1.71 -2.21
CA ASP A 40 -20.67 -1.78 -0.89
C ASP A 40 -20.10 -2.93 -0.03
N LEU A 41 -19.85 -4.10 -0.65
CA LEU A 41 -19.23 -5.23 0.04
C LEU A 41 -17.78 -4.96 0.46
N ALA A 42 -17.00 -4.31 -0.41
CA ALA A 42 -15.63 -3.94 -0.11
C ALA A 42 -15.56 -2.86 0.98
N ASP A 43 -16.45 -1.85 0.89
CA ASP A 43 -16.54 -0.76 1.85
C ASP A 43 -16.87 -1.29 3.25
N GLN A 44 -17.87 -2.15 3.37
CA GLN A 44 -18.23 -2.80 4.63
C GLN A 44 -17.10 -3.67 5.19
N SER A 45 -16.41 -4.44 4.32
CA SER A 45 -15.27 -5.26 4.73
C SER A 45 -14.13 -4.41 5.30
N LEU A 46 -13.84 -3.28 4.66
CA LEU A 46 -12.77 -2.36 5.08
C LEU A 46 -13.15 -1.54 6.33
N GLU A 47 -14.41 -1.13 6.45
CA GLU A 47 -14.92 -0.49 7.68
C GLU A 47 -14.74 -1.43 8.89
N ASN A 48 -15.14 -2.69 8.76
CA ASN A 48 -14.97 -3.71 9.81
C ASN A 48 -13.48 -3.99 10.10
N ALA A 49 -12.61 -3.88 9.08
CA ALA A 49 -11.19 -4.10 9.23
C ALA A 49 -10.45 -2.97 9.95
N SER A 50 -11.00 -1.77 9.99
CA SER A 50 -10.35 -0.61 10.61
C SER A 50 -10.00 -0.86 12.07
N ASP A 51 -10.96 -1.31 12.86
CA ASP A 51 -10.73 -1.65 14.28
C ASP A 51 -9.83 -2.89 14.44
N TRP A 52 -9.98 -3.88 13.56
CA TRP A 52 -9.16 -5.09 13.59
C TRP A 52 -7.69 -4.80 13.32
N LEU A 53 -7.36 -3.95 12.34
CA LEU A 53 -5.98 -3.53 12.06
C LEU A 53 -5.31 -2.96 13.31
N TYR A 54 -6.01 -2.06 13.99
CA TYR A 54 -5.51 -1.45 15.23
C TYR A 54 -5.29 -2.47 16.34
N GLN A 55 -6.19 -3.46 16.47
CA GLN A 55 -6.10 -4.51 17.50
C GLN A 55 -4.92 -5.47 17.31
N GLN A 56 -4.32 -5.52 16.10
CA GLN A 56 -3.14 -6.35 15.86
C GLN A 56 -1.85 -5.74 16.46
N HIS A 57 -1.90 -4.51 16.96
CA HIS A 57 -0.79 -3.81 17.56
C HIS A 57 -1.05 -3.55 19.04
N ASP A 58 0.03 -3.45 19.81
CA ASP A 58 -0.07 -3.02 21.20
C ASP A 58 -0.57 -1.56 21.22
N GLN A 59 -1.54 -1.27 22.09
CA GLN A 59 -2.27 0.00 22.12
C GLN A 59 -1.40 1.27 22.33
N GLY A 60 -0.09 1.11 22.51
CA GLY A 60 0.88 2.21 22.65
C GLY A 60 1.74 2.46 21.40
N SER A 61 1.66 1.60 20.35
CA SER A 61 2.60 1.64 19.23
C SER A 61 2.00 2.09 17.89
N ALA A 62 0.69 2.32 17.83
CA ALA A 62 0.01 2.74 16.60
C ALA A 62 -1.23 3.61 16.88
N ALA A 63 -1.58 4.47 15.94
CA ALA A 63 -2.83 5.22 15.93
C ALA A 63 -3.83 4.59 14.95
N ASN A 64 -5.13 4.56 15.30
CA ASN A 64 -6.21 4.27 14.36
C ASN A 64 -6.81 5.59 13.87
N LEU A 65 -6.75 5.85 12.57
CA LEU A 65 -7.32 7.07 11.95
C LEU A 65 -8.69 6.82 11.33
N GLY A 66 -9.17 5.58 11.34
CA GLY A 66 -10.51 5.21 10.91
C GLY A 66 -10.62 4.73 9.47
N HIS A 67 -11.86 4.70 8.99
CA HIS A 67 -12.26 4.27 7.65
C HIS A 67 -12.71 5.46 6.81
N PHE A 68 -12.32 5.48 5.54
CA PHE A 68 -12.65 6.51 4.56
C PHE A 68 -13.25 5.86 3.32
N SER A 69 -14.55 6.04 3.12
CA SER A 69 -15.22 5.62 1.90
C SER A 69 -15.08 6.68 0.79
N HIS A 70 -15.48 6.34 -0.42
CA HIS A 70 -15.30 7.19 -1.61
C HIS A 70 -15.73 8.66 -1.42
N PRO A 71 -16.87 9.02 -0.80
CA PRO A 71 -17.22 10.43 -0.56
C PRO A 71 -16.24 11.17 0.34
N GLN A 72 -15.60 10.48 1.30
CA GLN A 72 -14.62 11.07 2.21
C GLN A 72 -13.24 11.25 1.53
N ILE A 73 -12.98 10.47 0.48
CA ILE A 73 -11.80 10.68 -0.37
C ILE A 73 -12.02 11.89 -1.26
N GLU A 74 -13.21 12.03 -1.87
CA GLU A 74 -13.56 13.17 -2.70
C GLU A 74 -13.61 14.50 -1.91
N SER A 75 -14.04 14.47 -0.65
CA SER A 75 -14.05 15.66 0.23
C SER A 75 -12.65 16.08 0.70
N GLY A 76 -11.64 15.21 0.58
CA GLY A 76 -10.29 15.46 1.08
C GLY A 76 -10.03 15.02 2.52
N ASP A 77 -11.02 14.43 3.21
CA ASP A 77 -10.88 14.00 4.62
C ASP A 77 -9.79 12.94 4.78
N PHE A 78 -9.66 12.04 3.80
CA PHE A 78 -8.59 11.04 3.76
C PHE A 78 -7.20 11.67 3.63
N GLN A 79 -7.06 12.63 2.72
CA GLN A 79 -5.80 13.35 2.49
C GLN A 79 -5.40 14.18 3.72
N GLU A 80 -6.36 14.77 4.42
CA GLU A 80 -6.10 15.48 5.68
C GLU A 80 -5.60 14.53 6.78
N ALA A 81 -6.23 13.37 6.94
CA ALA A 81 -5.81 12.35 7.89
C ALA A 81 -4.39 11.82 7.57
N LEU A 82 -4.10 11.59 6.28
CA LEU A 82 -2.79 11.17 5.80
C LEU A 82 -1.72 12.23 6.09
N SER A 83 -1.99 13.48 5.77
CA SER A 83 -1.11 14.63 6.06
C SER A 83 -0.83 14.76 7.56
N LEU A 84 -1.86 14.59 8.40
CA LEU A 84 -1.71 14.62 9.86
C LEU A 84 -0.81 13.47 10.35
N SER A 85 -0.92 12.28 9.78
CA SER A 85 -0.04 11.16 10.09
C SER A 85 1.41 11.49 9.79
N LEU A 86 1.69 11.94 8.56
CA LEU A 86 3.04 12.29 8.11
C LEU A 86 3.64 13.46 8.91
N SER A 87 2.85 14.47 9.25
CA SER A 87 3.31 15.60 10.09
C SER A 87 3.72 15.18 11.51
N ARG A 88 3.26 14.03 11.97
CA ARG A 88 3.63 13.41 13.24
C ARG A 88 4.78 12.41 13.10
N HIS A 89 5.43 12.34 11.94
CA HIS A 89 6.47 11.38 11.63
C HIS A 89 6.02 9.90 11.75
N SER A 90 4.71 9.66 11.64
CA SER A 90 4.14 8.30 11.65
C SER A 90 4.03 7.79 10.22
N ILE A 91 4.38 6.52 9.99
CA ILE A 91 4.21 5.87 8.70
C ILE A 91 2.76 5.40 8.56
N PRO A 92 1.95 5.97 7.65
CA PRO A 92 0.59 5.50 7.41
C PRO A 92 0.61 4.13 6.76
N VAL A 93 -0.16 3.21 7.31
CA VAL A 93 -0.48 1.89 6.76
C VAL A 93 -1.93 1.91 6.31
N VAL A 94 -2.12 1.96 5.00
CA VAL A 94 -3.42 2.13 4.34
C VAL A 94 -3.88 0.80 3.77
N LEU A 95 -4.95 0.23 4.30
CA LEU A 95 -5.62 -0.91 3.69
C LEU A 95 -6.68 -0.40 2.72
N SER A 96 -6.60 -0.77 1.44
CA SER A 96 -7.47 -0.29 0.38
C SER A 96 -8.10 -1.43 -0.43
N ASN A 97 -9.25 -1.17 -1.05
CA ASN A 97 -9.92 -2.14 -1.93
C ASN A 97 -9.23 -2.28 -3.30
N CYS A 98 -8.45 -1.31 -3.73
CA CYS A 98 -7.79 -1.30 -5.04
C CYS A 98 -6.44 -0.58 -4.99
N THR A 99 -5.59 -0.87 -5.97
CA THR A 99 -4.26 -0.26 -6.10
C THR A 99 -4.37 1.25 -6.36
N GLU A 100 -5.43 1.67 -7.06
CA GLU A 100 -5.69 3.06 -7.47
C GLU A 100 -5.85 4.03 -6.29
N ALA A 101 -6.17 3.54 -5.09
CA ALA A 101 -6.19 4.37 -3.89
C ALA A 101 -4.84 5.05 -3.59
N ILE A 102 -3.74 4.56 -4.18
CA ILE A 102 -2.43 5.22 -4.13
C ILE A 102 -2.48 6.60 -4.78
N LEU A 103 -3.33 6.82 -5.81
CA LEU A 103 -3.46 8.10 -6.49
C LEU A 103 -4.03 9.20 -5.58
N SER A 104 -4.81 8.80 -4.58
CA SER A 104 -5.33 9.70 -3.54
C SER A 104 -4.30 9.94 -2.42
N MET A 105 -3.26 9.08 -2.31
CA MET A 105 -2.14 9.25 -1.37
C MET A 105 -1.03 10.14 -1.94
N LEU A 106 -0.70 9.98 -3.22
CA LEU A 106 0.45 10.64 -3.86
C LEU A 106 0.46 12.17 -3.71
N PRO A 107 -0.67 12.93 -3.84
CA PRO A 107 -0.66 14.37 -3.65
C PRO A 107 -0.15 14.83 -2.28
N VAL A 108 -0.24 13.96 -1.26
CA VAL A 108 0.21 14.25 0.11
C VAL A 108 1.64 13.73 0.36
N VAL A 109 2.03 12.64 -0.31
CA VAL A 109 3.34 12.00 -0.11
C VAL A 109 4.42 12.63 -0.98
N VAL A 110 4.06 13.04 -2.22
CA VAL A 110 5.02 13.60 -3.18
C VAL A 110 5.39 15.02 -2.80
N CYS A 111 6.67 15.26 -2.57
CA CYS A 111 7.24 16.60 -2.41
C CYS A 111 7.92 17.03 -3.71
N ASP A 112 7.89 18.32 -4.02
CA ASP A 112 8.29 18.88 -5.33
C ASP A 112 9.75 18.58 -5.76
N ASN A 113 10.64 18.29 -4.81
CA ASN A 113 12.07 18.11 -5.08
C ASN A 113 12.61 16.72 -4.73
N ASP A 114 11.76 15.80 -4.25
CA ASP A 114 12.20 14.47 -3.81
C ASP A 114 11.92 13.43 -4.91
N GLU A 115 12.87 12.52 -5.13
CA GLU A 115 12.67 11.32 -5.96
C GLU A 115 11.85 10.29 -5.17
N ILE A 116 10.62 10.04 -5.59
CA ILE A 116 9.70 9.13 -4.93
C ILE A 116 9.74 7.76 -5.60
N GLY A 117 10.17 6.76 -4.85
CA GLY A 117 10.08 5.37 -5.29
C GLY A 117 8.77 4.72 -4.87
N ILE A 118 8.10 4.04 -5.80
CA ILE A 118 6.98 3.15 -5.47
C ILE A 118 7.44 1.72 -5.70
N ILE A 119 7.42 0.90 -4.64
CA ILE A 119 7.70 -0.54 -4.73
C ILE A 119 6.36 -1.27 -4.68
N ASN A 120 5.94 -1.81 -5.83
CA ASN A 120 4.74 -2.64 -5.92
C ASN A 120 5.10 -4.11 -5.77
N ILE A 121 4.62 -4.76 -4.71
CA ILE A 121 4.78 -6.20 -4.47
C ILE A 121 3.50 -6.89 -4.90
N GLY A 122 3.54 -7.58 -6.04
CA GLY A 122 2.37 -8.25 -6.60
C GLY A 122 2.57 -8.73 -8.03
N HIS A 123 1.64 -9.58 -8.50
CA HIS A 123 1.70 -10.15 -9.84
C HIS A 123 1.36 -9.14 -10.95
N ARG A 124 0.59 -8.11 -10.62
CA ARG A 124 0.08 -7.15 -11.61
C ARG A 124 0.87 -5.85 -11.58
N MET A 125 1.19 -5.34 -12.76
CA MET A 125 1.87 -4.06 -12.90
C MET A 125 0.92 -2.84 -12.82
N SER A 126 -0.39 -3.02 -13.01
CA SER A 126 -1.40 -1.93 -13.00
C SER A 126 -0.99 -0.69 -13.84
N LEU A 127 -0.40 -0.95 -15.01
CA LEU A 127 0.13 0.04 -15.97
C LEU A 127 -0.80 0.27 -17.17
N LYS A 128 -2.07 -0.12 -17.08
CA LYS A 128 -3.01 0.02 -18.19
C LYS A 128 -3.21 1.49 -18.58
N PRO A 129 -2.85 1.89 -19.81
CA PRO A 129 -3.08 3.26 -20.24
C PRO A 129 -4.57 3.50 -20.48
N THR A 130 -5.12 4.52 -19.83
CA THR A 130 -6.53 4.92 -19.93
C THR A 130 -6.64 6.44 -19.83
N LEU A 131 -7.73 7.02 -20.33
CA LEU A 131 -7.95 8.47 -20.25
C LEU A 131 -8.27 8.92 -18.82
N ASP A 132 -9.05 8.10 -18.10
CA ASP A 132 -9.44 8.35 -16.72
C ASP A 132 -8.96 7.21 -15.81
N PRO A 133 -8.75 7.45 -14.50
CA PRO A 133 -8.39 6.41 -13.55
C PRO A 133 -9.41 5.26 -13.54
N ARG A 134 -8.94 4.03 -13.73
CA ARG A 134 -9.74 2.81 -13.74
C ARG A 134 -8.93 1.67 -13.10
N LEU A 135 -9.61 0.63 -12.68
CA LEU A 135 -8.95 -0.56 -12.13
C LEU A 135 -7.88 -1.10 -13.10
N GLY A 136 -6.65 -1.21 -12.63
CA GLY A 136 -5.46 -1.63 -13.39
C GLY A 136 -4.66 -0.48 -14.00
N SER A 137 -4.96 0.79 -13.70
CA SER A 137 -4.27 1.96 -14.25
C SER A 137 -3.47 2.79 -13.23
N ALA A 138 -3.39 2.35 -11.98
CA ALA A 138 -2.79 3.09 -10.87
C ALA A 138 -1.43 3.70 -11.22
N PHE A 139 -0.51 2.87 -11.67
CA PHE A 139 0.87 3.29 -11.88
C PHE A 139 1.10 4.00 -13.22
N HIS A 140 0.21 3.79 -14.21
CA HIS A 140 0.18 4.64 -15.39
C HIS A 140 -0.07 6.11 -15.00
N PHE A 141 -1.06 6.37 -14.14
CA PHE A 141 -1.34 7.73 -13.67
C PHE A 141 -0.30 8.25 -12.69
N ALA A 142 0.30 7.41 -11.86
CA ALA A 142 1.39 7.82 -10.97
C ALA A 142 2.57 8.35 -11.79
N LEU A 143 3.04 7.59 -12.78
CA LEU A 143 4.16 7.97 -13.64
C LEU A 143 3.86 9.19 -14.54
N SER A 144 2.63 9.28 -15.10
CA SER A 144 2.28 10.38 -16.00
C SER A 144 2.00 11.71 -15.30
N ARG A 145 1.55 11.69 -14.03
CA ARG A 145 1.24 12.91 -13.26
C ARG A 145 2.43 13.44 -12.47
N TYR A 146 3.37 12.57 -12.09
CA TYR A 146 4.47 12.92 -11.19
C TYR A 146 5.80 12.52 -11.84
N PRO A 147 6.54 13.47 -12.46
CA PRO A 147 7.77 13.18 -13.19
C PRO A 147 8.92 12.69 -12.29
N ASN A 148 8.84 12.95 -11.00
CA ASN A 148 9.79 12.50 -9.97
C ASN A 148 9.40 11.16 -9.33
N VAL A 149 8.35 10.47 -9.84
CA VAL A 149 7.97 9.14 -9.39
C VAL A 149 8.69 8.08 -10.22
N ARG A 150 9.27 7.09 -9.55
CA ARG A 150 9.88 5.89 -10.12
C ARG A 150 9.14 4.65 -9.65
N MET A 151 9.19 3.58 -10.45
CA MET A 151 8.49 2.33 -10.14
C MET A 151 9.45 1.14 -10.08
N PHE A 152 9.26 0.29 -9.06
CA PHE A 152 9.86 -1.03 -8.97
C PHE A 152 8.76 -2.08 -8.78
N PHE A 153 8.68 -3.06 -9.69
CA PHE A 153 7.73 -4.16 -9.60
C PHE A 153 8.40 -5.41 -9.04
N ALA A 154 8.00 -5.84 -7.85
CA ALA A 154 8.52 -7.02 -7.18
C ALA A 154 7.54 -8.18 -7.29
N GLY A 155 7.87 -9.20 -8.06
CA GLY A 155 7.04 -10.40 -8.26
C GLY A 155 6.02 -10.28 -9.40
N ALA A 156 6.27 -9.41 -10.39
CA ALA A 156 5.42 -9.31 -11.59
C ALA A 156 5.36 -10.65 -12.33
N SER A 157 4.14 -11.12 -12.63
CA SER A 157 3.91 -12.42 -13.23
C SER A 157 4.11 -12.37 -14.75
N GLU A 158 5.03 -13.19 -15.27
CA GLU A 158 5.22 -13.35 -16.70
C GLU A 158 3.98 -13.96 -17.40
N GLN A 159 3.16 -14.73 -16.67
CA GLN A 159 1.95 -15.36 -17.23
C GLN A 159 0.75 -14.41 -17.24
N ASP A 160 0.60 -13.58 -16.19
CA ASP A 160 -0.55 -12.69 -16.02
C ASP A 160 -0.32 -11.30 -16.65
N THR A 161 0.90 -10.97 -17.04
CA THR A 161 1.28 -9.65 -17.60
C THR A 161 1.44 -9.75 -19.12
N LYS A 162 0.70 -8.93 -19.85
CA LYS A 162 0.79 -8.85 -21.31
C LYS A 162 2.09 -8.20 -21.76
N GLN A 163 2.58 -8.53 -22.96
CA GLN A 163 3.81 -7.96 -23.52
C GLN A 163 3.74 -6.43 -23.59
N GLU A 164 2.61 -5.86 -23.97
CA GLU A 164 2.45 -4.41 -24.05
C GLU A 164 2.67 -3.69 -22.70
N ALA A 165 2.42 -4.38 -21.57
CA ALA A 165 2.67 -3.81 -20.25
C ALA A 165 4.17 -3.87 -19.87
N TRP A 166 4.89 -4.89 -20.33
CA TRP A 166 6.34 -4.97 -20.20
C TRP A 166 7.03 -3.90 -21.03
N ASP A 167 6.65 -3.78 -22.31
CA ASP A 167 7.20 -2.76 -23.21
C ASP A 167 6.96 -1.36 -22.65
N TYR A 168 5.74 -1.10 -22.13
CA TYR A 168 5.42 0.16 -21.50
C TYR A 168 6.23 0.41 -20.21
N ALA A 169 6.45 -0.60 -19.38
CA ALA A 169 7.27 -0.48 -18.18
C ALA A 169 8.73 -0.13 -18.53
N GLU A 170 9.28 -0.75 -19.58
CA GLU A 170 10.62 -0.45 -20.08
C GLU A 170 10.71 1.00 -20.61
N ASP A 171 9.74 1.42 -21.43
CA ASP A 171 9.66 2.78 -21.96
C ASP A 171 9.57 3.85 -20.86
N GLN A 172 8.93 3.53 -19.73
CA GLN A 172 8.82 4.42 -18.57
C GLN A 172 10.01 4.32 -17.60
N GLY A 173 11.02 3.50 -17.92
CA GLY A 173 12.21 3.31 -17.06
C GLY A 173 11.89 2.65 -15.72
N CYS A 174 10.90 1.77 -15.68
CA CYS A 174 10.58 0.99 -14.49
C CYS A 174 11.59 -0.14 -14.30
N ASP A 175 11.86 -0.46 -13.04
CA ASP A 175 12.63 -1.65 -12.66
C ASP A 175 11.68 -2.78 -12.26
N TRP A 176 12.10 -4.04 -12.41
CA TRP A 176 11.30 -5.19 -11.97
C TRP A 176 12.14 -6.43 -11.63
N VAL A 177 11.50 -7.28 -10.82
CA VAL A 177 11.87 -8.67 -10.56
C VAL A 177 10.63 -9.53 -10.80
N THR A 178 10.76 -10.58 -11.61
CA THR A 178 9.63 -11.46 -11.94
C THR A 178 9.21 -12.34 -10.75
N ASP A 179 8.02 -12.94 -10.83
CA ASP A 179 7.52 -13.88 -9.82
C ASP A 179 8.45 -15.11 -9.65
N ARG A 180 9.12 -15.56 -10.72
CA ARG A 180 10.11 -16.66 -10.69
C ARG A 180 11.38 -16.28 -9.93
N GLU A 181 11.77 -15.02 -10.02
CA GLU A 181 12.95 -14.48 -9.35
C GLU A 181 12.62 -14.03 -7.91
N PHE A 182 11.36 -13.74 -7.61
CA PHE A 182 10.89 -13.34 -6.28
C PHE A 182 10.76 -14.54 -5.34
N THR A 183 11.83 -15.33 -5.23
CA THR A 183 11.91 -16.55 -4.42
C THR A 183 13.16 -16.56 -3.55
N PHE A 184 13.15 -17.37 -2.50
CA PHE A 184 14.28 -17.46 -1.56
C PHE A 184 15.61 -17.81 -2.24
N ARG A 185 15.57 -18.57 -3.33
CA ARG A 185 16.76 -18.89 -4.12
C ARG A 185 17.48 -17.62 -4.62
N TYR A 186 16.74 -16.60 -5.02
CA TYR A 186 17.26 -15.36 -5.59
C TYR A 186 17.30 -14.20 -4.58
N ARG A 187 17.21 -14.48 -3.28
CA ARG A 187 17.15 -13.46 -2.21
C ARG A 187 18.28 -12.42 -2.24
N ASN A 188 19.48 -12.82 -2.65
CA ASN A 188 20.62 -11.90 -2.75
C ASN A 188 20.50 -10.99 -3.97
N HIS A 189 20.02 -11.51 -5.09
CA HIS A 189 19.72 -10.75 -6.28
C HIS A 189 18.63 -9.70 -5.98
N LEU A 190 17.52 -10.12 -5.40
CA LEU A 190 16.46 -9.19 -4.98
C LEU A 190 16.98 -8.10 -4.02
N LYS A 191 17.78 -8.50 -3.02
CA LYS A 191 18.40 -7.53 -2.10
C LYS A 191 19.23 -6.49 -2.83
N GLN A 192 20.02 -6.91 -3.82
CA GLN A 192 20.86 -6.03 -4.62
C GLN A 192 20.01 -5.08 -5.48
N GLN A 193 18.97 -5.60 -6.19
CA GLN A 193 18.09 -4.81 -7.03
C GLN A 193 17.31 -3.77 -6.23
N VAL A 194 16.66 -4.20 -5.14
CA VAL A 194 15.93 -3.28 -4.24
C VAL A 194 16.87 -2.29 -3.58
N GLY A 195 18.07 -2.71 -3.16
CA GLY A 195 19.09 -1.81 -2.59
C GLY A 195 19.51 -0.73 -3.59
N SER A 196 19.86 -1.11 -4.81
CA SER A 196 20.19 -0.17 -5.88
C SER A 196 19.04 0.80 -6.18
N TYR A 197 17.81 0.30 -6.21
CA TYR A 197 16.62 1.14 -6.41
C TYR A 197 16.44 2.15 -5.26
N LEU A 198 16.59 1.71 -4.01
CA LEU A 198 16.51 2.58 -2.83
C LEU A 198 17.56 3.68 -2.83
N ASP A 199 18.76 3.42 -3.38
CA ASP A 199 19.83 4.43 -3.46
C ASP A 199 19.47 5.61 -4.38
N HIS A 200 18.56 5.39 -5.33
CA HIS A 200 18.07 6.41 -6.27
C HIS A 200 16.79 7.13 -5.84
N CYS A 201 16.24 6.80 -4.68
CA CYS A 201 15.01 7.40 -4.18
C CYS A 201 15.27 8.12 -2.84
N ASP A 202 14.64 9.27 -2.65
CA ASP A 202 14.66 9.99 -1.37
C ASP A 202 13.58 9.45 -0.43
N GLN A 203 12.44 9.07 -1.00
CA GLN A 203 11.28 8.57 -0.27
C GLN A 203 10.68 7.34 -0.96
N ILE A 204 10.04 6.47 -0.19
CA ILE A 204 9.47 5.22 -0.69
C ILE A 204 8.02 5.05 -0.25
N VAL A 205 7.18 4.63 -1.18
CA VAL A 205 5.85 4.07 -0.92
C VAL A 205 5.88 2.58 -1.25
N ILE A 206 5.41 1.74 -0.33
CA ILE A 206 5.29 0.30 -0.56
C ILE A 206 3.82 -0.01 -0.84
N SER A 207 3.49 -0.64 -1.97
CA SER A 207 2.16 -1.14 -2.29
C SER A 207 2.19 -2.66 -2.40
N ILE A 208 1.30 -3.36 -1.68
CA ILE A 208 1.30 -4.83 -1.59
C ILE A 208 -0.07 -5.36 -2.01
N ASP A 209 -0.13 -6.11 -3.10
CA ASP A 209 -1.34 -6.83 -3.52
C ASP A 209 -1.51 -8.11 -2.71
N LEU A 210 -2.40 -8.09 -1.73
CA LEU A 210 -2.70 -9.23 -0.86
C LEU A 210 -3.23 -10.45 -1.63
N ALA A 211 -3.86 -10.25 -2.80
CA ALA A 211 -4.34 -11.35 -3.63
C ALA A 211 -3.17 -12.16 -4.21
N SER A 212 -2.04 -11.52 -4.48
CA SER A 212 -0.82 -12.18 -4.98
C SER A 212 -0.13 -13.06 -3.94
N LEU A 213 -0.51 -12.94 -2.65
CA LEU A 213 0.04 -13.73 -1.54
C LEU A 213 -0.77 -15.00 -1.26
N LEU A 214 -1.89 -15.19 -1.94
CA LEU A 214 -2.76 -16.35 -1.76
C LEU A 214 -2.73 -17.24 -3.00
N THR A 215 -2.63 -18.55 -2.76
CA THR A 215 -2.71 -19.53 -3.85
C THR A 215 -4.09 -19.46 -4.49
N LYS A 216 -4.14 -19.23 -5.80
CA LYS A 216 -5.38 -19.36 -6.58
C LYS A 216 -5.75 -20.83 -6.65
N ASN A 217 -6.98 -21.18 -6.30
CA ASN A 217 -7.51 -22.57 -6.37
C ASN A 217 -7.82 -23.02 -7.81
N SER A 218 -7.01 -22.63 -8.78
CA SER A 218 -7.13 -23.06 -10.18
C SER A 218 -5.92 -23.91 -10.57
N LEU A 219 -6.14 -24.96 -11.34
CA LEU A 219 -5.08 -25.87 -11.82
C LEU A 219 -3.99 -25.15 -12.64
N ASP A 220 -4.34 -23.99 -13.23
CA ASP A 220 -3.44 -23.14 -14.04
C ASP A 220 -3.15 -21.77 -13.35
N GLY A 221 -3.34 -21.68 -12.05
CA GLY A 221 -3.17 -20.42 -11.31
C GLY A 221 -1.71 -20.07 -11.08
N THR A 222 -1.36 -18.80 -11.26
CA THR A 222 -0.07 -18.25 -10.84
C THR A 222 0.17 -18.60 -9.36
N PRO A 223 1.33 -19.19 -9.00
CA PRO A 223 1.63 -19.53 -7.61
C PRO A 223 1.66 -18.26 -6.74
N ALA A 224 1.31 -18.40 -5.48
CA ALA A 224 1.41 -17.28 -4.54
C ALA A 224 2.88 -16.83 -4.39
N LEU A 225 3.09 -15.53 -4.23
CA LEU A 225 4.40 -14.99 -3.90
C LEU A 225 4.88 -15.50 -2.54
N ASP A 226 6.18 -15.73 -2.42
CA ASP A 226 6.80 -16.18 -1.19
C ASP A 226 6.71 -15.09 -0.11
N ILE A 227 5.88 -15.32 0.91
CA ILE A 227 5.66 -14.38 2.01
C ILE A 227 6.98 -14.01 2.72
N GLN A 228 7.96 -14.92 2.81
CA GLN A 228 9.24 -14.61 3.42
C GLN A 228 10.03 -13.59 2.60
N MET A 229 9.89 -13.62 1.28
CA MET A 229 10.50 -12.61 0.41
C MET A 229 9.79 -11.26 0.53
N VAL A 230 8.47 -11.26 0.67
CA VAL A 230 7.68 -10.03 0.95
C VAL A 230 8.15 -9.38 2.26
N LEU A 231 8.20 -10.14 3.35
CA LEU A 231 8.64 -9.62 4.65
C LEU A 231 10.08 -9.11 4.62
N ARG A 232 10.99 -9.79 3.89
CA ARG A 232 12.37 -9.33 3.68
C ARG A 232 12.44 -8.01 2.91
N THR A 233 11.62 -7.86 1.89
CA THR A 233 11.55 -6.62 1.09
C THR A 233 11.03 -5.46 1.94
N ILE A 234 9.95 -5.67 2.71
CA ILE A 234 9.40 -4.68 3.65
C ILE A 234 10.49 -4.26 4.65
N ARG A 235 11.17 -5.22 5.27
CA ARG A 235 12.25 -4.96 6.24
C ARG A 235 13.39 -4.15 5.61
N LEU A 236 13.82 -4.50 4.41
CA LEU A 236 14.89 -3.79 3.70
C LEU A 236 14.48 -2.32 3.45
N CYS A 237 13.25 -2.09 3.03
CA CYS A 237 12.72 -0.75 2.82
C CYS A 237 12.62 0.04 4.13
N LEU A 238 12.08 -0.55 5.21
CA LEU A 238 11.94 0.13 6.50
C LEU A 238 13.29 0.50 7.12
N VAL A 239 14.28 -0.40 7.02
CA VAL A 239 15.66 -0.14 7.51
C VAL A 239 16.33 1.01 6.76
N SER A 240 15.94 1.30 5.52
CA SER A 240 16.48 2.45 4.79
C SER A 240 16.07 3.80 5.39
N GLY A 241 15.05 3.84 6.25
CA GLY A 241 14.48 5.07 6.80
C GLY A 241 13.70 5.93 5.80
N LYS A 242 13.52 5.46 4.56
CA LYS A 242 12.90 6.23 3.45
C LYS A 242 11.41 5.97 3.28
N VAL A 243 10.83 5.00 3.99
CA VAL A 243 9.40 4.65 3.82
C VAL A 243 8.50 5.74 4.37
N LYS A 244 7.65 6.29 3.49
CA LYS A 244 6.65 7.31 3.82
C LYS A 244 5.26 6.74 4.00
N ALA A 245 4.92 5.67 3.27
CA ALA A 245 3.61 5.04 3.40
C ALA A 245 3.68 3.56 2.99
N VAL A 246 2.77 2.76 3.54
CA VAL A 246 2.54 1.37 3.15
C VAL A 246 1.08 1.21 2.76
N GLN A 247 0.82 0.73 1.55
CA GLN A 247 -0.51 0.36 1.08
C GLN A 247 -0.65 -1.16 1.05
N LEU A 248 -1.73 -1.68 1.62
CA LEU A 248 -2.14 -3.08 1.52
C LEU A 248 -3.41 -3.14 0.69
N VAL A 249 -3.40 -3.85 -0.43
CA VAL A 249 -4.54 -3.92 -1.36
C VAL A 249 -5.30 -5.22 -1.17
N GLY A 250 -6.57 -5.12 -0.75
CA GLY A 250 -7.45 -6.26 -0.57
C GLY A 250 -8.90 -5.83 -0.37
N ASP A 251 -9.81 -6.36 -1.21
CA ASP A 251 -11.22 -5.99 -1.30
C ASP A 251 -12.18 -6.96 -0.59
N LYS A 252 -11.66 -8.01 0.07
CA LYS A 252 -12.46 -9.09 0.66
C LYS A 252 -11.88 -9.58 1.96
N ASP A 253 -12.74 -10.01 2.87
CA ASP A 253 -12.38 -10.56 4.17
C ASP A 253 -11.29 -11.65 4.10
N ARG A 254 -11.36 -12.55 3.11
CA ARG A 254 -10.36 -13.62 2.95
C ARG A 254 -8.94 -13.09 2.66
N LEU A 255 -8.82 -11.89 2.09
CA LEU A 255 -7.55 -11.21 1.86
C LEU A 255 -7.15 -10.44 3.11
N VAL A 256 -8.04 -9.59 3.57
CA VAL A 256 -7.86 -8.69 4.71
C VAL A 256 -7.45 -9.46 5.97
N TYR A 257 -8.20 -10.50 6.34
CA TYR A 257 -7.96 -11.28 7.56
C TYR A 257 -7.03 -12.50 7.34
N SER A 258 -6.32 -12.55 6.22
CA SER A 258 -5.44 -13.67 5.90
C SER A 258 -4.25 -13.79 6.88
N LYS A 259 -3.66 -14.99 6.92
CA LYS A 259 -2.41 -15.22 7.67
C LYS A 259 -1.26 -14.37 7.14
N GLN A 260 -1.25 -14.11 5.84
CA GLN A 260 -0.25 -13.30 5.16
C GLN A 260 -0.36 -11.84 5.59
N THR A 261 -1.57 -11.28 5.62
CA THR A 261 -1.79 -9.92 6.13
C THR A 261 -1.36 -9.79 7.58
N LYS A 262 -1.74 -10.75 8.43
CA LYS A 262 -1.27 -10.80 9.84
C LYS A 262 0.25 -10.82 9.94
N ALA A 263 0.92 -11.62 9.09
CA ALA A 263 2.39 -11.70 9.09
C ALA A 263 3.03 -10.36 8.69
N ILE A 264 2.45 -9.64 7.70
CA ILE A 264 2.90 -8.31 7.31
C ILE A 264 2.73 -7.31 8.47
N LEU A 265 1.55 -7.28 9.10
CA LEU A 265 1.29 -6.39 10.24
C LEU A 265 2.22 -6.68 11.41
N GLN A 266 2.49 -7.96 11.67
CA GLN A 266 3.43 -8.38 12.70
C GLN A 266 4.87 -7.95 12.38
N GLU A 267 5.30 -8.04 11.12
CA GLU A 267 6.61 -7.54 10.68
C GLU A 267 6.73 -6.04 10.89
N LEU A 268 5.73 -5.25 10.48
CA LEU A 268 5.68 -3.81 10.72
C LEU A 268 5.80 -3.51 12.21
N TYR A 269 5.04 -4.20 13.06
CA TYR A 269 5.12 -4.05 14.51
C TYR A 269 6.53 -4.33 15.07
N GLN A 270 7.17 -5.40 14.60
CA GLN A 270 8.53 -5.77 15.03
C GLN A 270 9.58 -4.73 14.60
N MET A 271 9.32 -4.01 13.52
CA MET A 271 10.22 -2.96 13.03
C MET A 271 9.99 -1.60 13.69
N ALA A 272 8.88 -1.39 14.40
CA ALA A 272 8.54 -0.14 15.07
C ALA A 272 9.68 0.46 15.94
N PRO A 273 10.36 -0.31 16.81
CA PRO A 273 11.45 0.23 17.64
C PRO A 273 12.65 0.76 16.84
N LEU A 274 12.86 0.24 15.63
CA LEU A 274 13.98 0.70 14.77
C LEU A 274 13.66 2.03 14.09
N ILE A 275 12.37 2.30 13.84
CA ILE A 275 11.91 3.54 13.21
C ILE A 275 11.96 4.69 14.22
N ASP A 276 11.56 4.46 15.48
CA ASP A 276 11.60 5.45 16.57
C ASP A 276 13.02 5.96 16.89
N HIS A 277 14.06 5.16 16.59
CA HIS A 277 15.45 5.54 16.80
C HIS A 277 16.08 6.29 15.62
N ALA A 278 15.41 6.32 14.47
CA ALA A 278 15.91 6.96 13.25
C ALA A 278 15.31 8.36 13.00
N ALA A 279 14.28 8.73 13.76
CA ALA A 279 13.63 10.04 13.74
C ALA A 279 14.21 10.97 14.82
#